data_973e58fe76d5443a0c3d650d555c134c
#
_entry.id   973e58fe76d5443a0c3d650d555c134c
#
_cell.length_a   1.000
_cell.length_b   1.000
_cell.length_c   1.000
_cell.angle_alpha   90.00
_cell.angle_beta   90.00
_cell.angle_gamma   90.00
#
_symmetry.space_group_name_H-M   'P 1'
#
loop_
_entity.id
_entity.type
_entity.pdbx_description
1 polymer ?
#
loop_
_entity_poly.entity_id
_entity_poly.type
_entity_poly.pdbx_seq_one_letter_code
_entity_poly.pdbx_strand_id
1 'polypeptide(L)'
;MRYFIYCLTYGGRLMKAFKIILKILLALVATLILVAAIYVAYVFISYYRIEDNLSLEVENRAEEDSAVLNKEYTIVSQNLGFGAYTADFTFFMDGGKESRARSKESVIDCIEAGAEKVGSFSPDFILFQEVDLDSTRSHHVDQYLMLQELFPEYSHTSAVNYDSPYLFYPFNSPHGASNSSIATFSNINMTSSLRRSLPITDSVTKLLDLDRCYSVTRIPVENGKELLLYNVHTSAYGSDDSVRTAQLTMLFEDMQSEYEKGNYIVCGGDFNHDFTGDSSLTLNGSETEYGWAQPFPDDLVPEGFTKCENYKDGEILPSCRNCDIPYEEGNYTIIVDGFFVSDNVECVVVENIQTGFEYSDHNPVVMTFKLK
;
A
#
# COMPACT_ATOMS: atom_id res chain seq x y z
N MET A 1 68.08 -41.30 8.14
CA MET A 1 67.58 -41.32 6.75
C MET A 1 66.08 -41.67 6.64
N ARG A 2 65.50 -42.66 7.35
CA ARG A 2 64.05 -42.99 7.29
C ARG A 2 63.14 -41.90 7.80
N TYR A 3 63.48 -41.15 8.81
CA TYR A 3 62.65 -40.00 9.35
C TYR A 3 62.55 -38.82 8.39
N PHE A 4 63.59 -38.56 7.63
CA PHE A 4 63.63 -37.45 6.67
C PHE A 4 62.72 -37.74 5.45
N ILE A 5 62.65 -38.94 4.99
CA ILE A 5 61.76 -39.37 3.90
C ILE A 5 60.35 -39.41 4.33
N TYR A 6 60.01 -39.69 5.61
CA TYR A 6 58.66 -39.68 6.17
C TYR A 6 58.12 -38.25 6.25
N CYS A 7 58.93 -37.28 6.68
CA CYS A 7 58.55 -35.86 6.73
C CYS A 7 58.28 -35.25 5.35
N LEU A 8 59.09 -35.61 4.34
CA LEU A 8 58.93 -35.11 2.96
C LEU A 8 57.66 -35.70 2.28
N THR A 9 57.35 -36.94 2.52
CA THR A 9 56.14 -37.60 1.96
C THR A 9 54.87 -37.16 2.64
N TYR A 10 54.91 -36.91 3.96
CA TYR A 10 53.76 -36.37 4.73
C TYR A 10 53.45 -34.92 4.40
N GLY A 11 54.48 -34.07 4.27
CA GLY A 11 54.34 -32.66 3.84
C GLY A 11 53.80 -32.53 2.42
N GLY A 12 54.24 -33.42 1.50
CA GLY A 12 53.71 -33.46 0.14
C GLY A 12 52.23 -33.87 0.03
N ARG A 13 51.80 -34.82 0.90
CA ARG A 13 50.38 -35.21 0.98
C ARG A 13 49.52 -34.11 1.58
N LEU A 14 49.96 -33.45 2.65
CA LEU A 14 49.29 -32.28 3.26
C LEU A 14 49.14 -31.13 2.28
N MET A 15 50.17 -30.77 1.50
CA MET A 15 50.09 -29.74 0.48
C MET A 15 49.14 -30.12 -0.67
N LYS A 16 49.07 -31.38 -1.08
CA LYS A 16 48.08 -31.83 -2.07
C LYS A 16 46.66 -31.73 -1.54
N ALA A 17 46.42 -32.20 -0.30
CA ALA A 17 45.13 -32.09 0.36
C ALA A 17 44.69 -30.59 0.50
N PHE A 18 45.58 -29.72 0.94
CA PHE A 18 45.31 -28.28 1.02
C PHE A 18 44.93 -27.66 -0.34
N LYS A 19 45.68 -28.02 -1.42
CA LYS A 19 45.35 -27.53 -2.77
C LYS A 19 43.99 -28.03 -3.26
N ILE A 20 43.60 -29.26 -2.91
CA ILE A 20 42.28 -29.81 -3.25
C ILE A 20 41.18 -29.07 -2.49
N ILE A 21 41.35 -28.89 -1.18
CA ILE A 21 40.39 -28.13 -0.34
C ILE A 21 40.24 -26.72 -0.85
N LEU A 22 41.35 -26.03 -1.17
CA LEU A 22 41.30 -24.66 -1.72
C LEU A 22 40.57 -24.61 -3.06
N LYS A 23 40.77 -25.59 -3.96
CA LYS A 23 40.03 -25.66 -5.24
C LYS A 23 38.55 -25.90 -5.02
N ILE A 24 38.16 -26.75 -4.06
CA ILE A 24 36.75 -26.96 -3.70
C ILE A 24 36.16 -25.70 -3.15
N LEU A 25 36.84 -24.98 -2.24
CA LEU A 25 36.40 -23.74 -1.67
C LEU A 25 36.21 -22.65 -2.75
N LEU A 26 37.17 -22.52 -3.65
CA LEU A 26 37.09 -21.58 -4.78
C LEU A 26 35.92 -21.93 -5.73
N ALA A 27 35.70 -23.21 -5.98
CA ALA A 27 34.57 -23.66 -6.80
C ALA A 27 33.24 -23.36 -6.12
N LEU A 28 33.12 -23.58 -4.80
CA LEU A 28 31.91 -23.20 -4.03
C LEU A 28 31.65 -21.69 -4.06
N VAL A 29 32.68 -20.87 -3.85
CA VAL A 29 32.56 -19.41 -3.92
C VAL A 29 32.16 -18.96 -5.33
N ALA A 30 32.79 -19.52 -6.37
CA ALA A 30 32.42 -19.19 -7.76
C ALA A 30 30.98 -19.60 -8.07
N THR A 31 30.51 -20.74 -7.56
CA THR A 31 29.11 -21.18 -7.71
C THR A 31 28.15 -20.23 -7.00
N LEU A 32 28.46 -19.80 -5.77
CA LEU A 32 27.65 -18.83 -5.04
C LEU A 32 27.57 -17.49 -5.78
N ILE A 33 28.68 -16.99 -6.31
CA ILE A 33 28.70 -15.76 -7.11
C ILE A 33 27.85 -15.93 -8.37
N LEU A 34 27.96 -17.07 -9.05
CA LEU A 34 27.16 -17.33 -10.25
C LEU A 34 25.65 -17.38 -9.93
N VAL A 35 25.26 -18.06 -8.85
CA VAL A 35 23.86 -18.12 -8.40
C VAL A 35 23.34 -16.72 -8.06
N ALA A 36 24.13 -15.93 -7.33
CA ALA A 36 23.77 -14.54 -7.02
C ALA A 36 23.63 -13.68 -8.29
N ALA A 37 24.54 -13.83 -9.24
CA ALA A 37 24.47 -13.10 -10.52
C ALA A 37 23.24 -13.50 -11.35
N ILE A 38 22.90 -14.79 -11.39
CA ILE A 38 21.70 -15.29 -12.08
C ILE A 38 20.44 -14.73 -11.39
N TYR A 39 20.40 -14.70 -10.06
CA TYR A 39 19.27 -14.14 -9.33
C TYR A 39 19.11 -12.64 -9.57
N VAL A 40 20.20 -11.88 -9.51
CA VAL A 40 20.16 -10.44 -9.83
C VAL A 40 19.67 -10.23 -11.26
N ALA A 41 20.20 -10.99 -12.23
CA ALA A 41 19.74 -10.94 -13.60
C ALA A 41 18.24 -11.29 -13.72
N TYR A 42 17.75 -12.30 -13.01
CA TYR A 42 16.34 -12.65 -12.96
C TYR A 42 15.48 -11.47 -12.48
N VAL A 43 15.83 -10.84 -11.35
CA VAL A 43 15.08 -9.71 -10.79
C VAL A 43 15.02 -8.55 -11.79
N PHE A 44 16.14 -8.19 -12.44
CA PHE A 44 16.17 -7.12 -13.42
C PHE A 44 15.44 -7.44 -14.73
N ILE A 45 15.50 -8.67 -15.21
CA ILE A 45 14.82 -9.09 -16.45
C ILE A 45 13.30 -9.23 -16.23
N SER A 46 12.90 -9.69 -15.04
CA SER A 46 11.50 -9.84 -14.67
C SER A 46 10.84 -8.52 -14.28
N TYR A 47 11.65 -7.48 -14.05
CA TYR A 47 11.13 -6.16 -13.76
C TYR A 47 10.48 -5.56 -15.02
N TYR A 48 9.21 -5.24 -14.91
CA TYR A 48 8.53 -4.36 -15.87
C TYR A 48 7.67 -3.37 -15.07
N ARG A 49 7.28 -2.29 -15.69
CA ARG A 49 6.40 -1.31 -15.09
C ARG A 49 5.07 -1.29 -15.84
N ILE A 50 3.98 -1.31 -15.10
CA ILE A 50 2.63 -1.20 -15.65
C ILE A 50 2.47 0.18 -16.29
N GLU A 51 1.89 0.22 -17.49
CA GLU A 51 1.71 1.44 -18.28
C GLU A 51 0.85 2.48 -17.55
N ASP A 52 1.13 3.76 -17.79
CA ASP A 52 0.26 4.87 -17.39
C ASP A 52 -0.98 4.95 -18.29
N ASN A 53 -2.03 5.60 -17.79
CA ASN A 53 -3.30 5.78 -18.53
C ASN A 53 -3.95 4.44 -18.96
N LEU A 54 -3.81 3.41 -18.15
CA LEU A 54 -4.41 2.11 -18.42
C LEU A 54 -5.89 2.12 -18.03
N SER A 55 -6.77 1.86 -19.02
CA SER A 55 -8.19 1.65 -18.76
C SER A 55 -8.39 0.39 -17.91
N LEU A 56 -9.14 0.51 -16.83
CA LEU A 56 -9.47 -0.57 -15.94
C LEU A 56 -10.83 -1.18 -16.30
N GLU A 57 -10.97 -2.46 -16.07
CA GLU A 57 -12.26 -3.13 -16.15
C GLU A 57 -13.17 -2.64 -15.01
N VAL A 58 -14.41 -2.32 -15.35
CA VAL A 58 -15.46 -1.92 -14.41
C VAL A 58 -16.56 -2.97 -14.47
N GLU A 59 -16.89 -3.57 -13.33
CA GLU A 59 -18.05 -4.44 -13.21
C GLU A 59 -19.16 -3.71 -12.47
N ASN A 60 -20.22 -3.37 -13.18
CA ASN A 60 -21.39 -2.66 -12.61
C ASN A 60 -22.39 -3.66 -12.05
N ARG A 61 -22.74 -3.51 -10.77
CA ARG A 61 -23.70 -4.32 -10.02
C ARG A 61 -24.71 -3.49 -9.22
N ALA A 62 -24.41 -2.19 -9.06
CA ALA A 62 -25.27 -1.27 -8.30
C ALA A 62 -26.61 -1.03 -9.00
N GLU A 63 -27.62 -0.68 -8.22
CA GLU A 63 -28.95 -0.32 -8.76
C GLU A 63 -29.02 1.14 -9.22
N GLU A 64 -28.22 2.02 -8.59
CA GLU A 64 -28.19 3.46 -8.86
C GLU A 64 -27.27 3.77 -10.04
N ASP A 65 -27.73 4.62 -10.96
CA ASP A 65 -26.95 4.99 -12.16
C ASP A 65 -26.27 6.36 -12.05
N SER A 66 -26.64 7.18 -11.06
CA SER A 66 -26.04 8.51 -10.88
C SER A 66 -26.11 9.01 -9.44
N ALA A 67 -25.10 9.80 -9.06
CA ALA A 67 -25.13 10.53 -7.80
C ALA A 67 -26.04 11.74 -7.88
N VAL A 68 -26.64 12.11 -6.73
CA VAL A 68 -27.63 13.17 -6.56
C VAL A 68 -27.01 14.31 -5.76
N LEU A 69 -27.30 15.55 -6.13
CA LEU A 69 -26.81 16.74 -5.43
C LEU A 69 -27.45 16.87 -4.04
N ASN A 70 -26.72 17.44 -3.11
CA ASN A 70 -27.13 17.70 -1.74
C ASN A 70 -27.55 16.46 -0.91
N LYS A 71 -27.37 15.25 -1.44
CA LYS A 71 -27.46 14.00 -0.69
C LYS A 71 -26.17 13.79 0.09
N GLU A 72 -26.28 13.30 1.33
CA GLU A 72 -25.12 12.81 2.09
C GLU A 72 -24.70 11.45 1.56
N TYR A 73 -23.40 11.31 1.31
CA TYR A 73 -22.73 10.07 0.93
C TYR A 73 -21.70 9.71 1.97
N THR A 74 -21.56 8.43 2.23
CA THR A 74 -20.51 7.88 3.10
C THR A 74 -19.45 7.20 2.25
N ILE A 75 -18.20 7.57 2.43
CA ILE A 75 -17.04 6.91 1.83
C ILE A 75 -16.12 6.41 2.92
N VAL A 76 -15.57 5.20 2.73
CA VAL A 76 -14.60 4.58 3.63
C VAL A 76 -13.31 4.30 2.88
N SER A 77 -12.18 4.70 3.43
CA SER A 77 -10.85 4.27 2.99
C SER A 77 -10.26 3.29 4.00
N GLN A 78 -9.72 2.17 3.52
CA GLN A 78 -9.09 1.16 4.36
C GLN A 78 -7.92 0.50 3.63
N ASN A 79 -6.71 0.71 4.14
CA ASN A 79 -5.58 -0.15 3.80
C ASN A 79 -5.72 -1.47 4.57
N LEU A 80 -5.72 -2.61 3.85
CA LEU A 80 -5.96 -3.95 4.41
C LEU A 80 -4.68 -4.65 4.87
N GLY A 81 -3.51 -4.03 4.69
CA GLY A 81 -2.22 -4.60 5.09
C GLY A 81 -2.02 -6.02 4.54
N PHE A 82 -2.43 -6.27 3.30
CA PHE A 82 -2.45 -7.59 2.62
C PHE A 82 -2.98 -8.76 3.50
N GLY A 83 -3.83 -8.47 4.49
CA GLY A 83 -4.42 -9.45 5.40
C GLY A 83 -3.45 -10.08 6.38
N ALA A 84 -2.33 -9.45 6.69
CA ALA A 84 -1.30 -10.01 7.57
C ALA A 84 -1.31 -9.46 8.99
N TYR A 85 -1.72 -8.21 9.17
CA TYR A 85 -1.46 -7.43 10.38
C TYR A 85 -2.51 -7.66 11.48
N THR A 86 -2.43 -8.82 12.14
CA THR A 86 -3.04 -8.96 13.47
C THR A 86 -2.34 -8.03 14.46
N ALA A 87 -2.97 -7.70 15.60
CA ALA A 87 -2.40 -6.77 16.57
C ALA A 87 -0.99 -7.17 17.04
N ASP A 88 -0.68 -8.46 17.09
CA ASP A 88 0.62 -9.00 17.49
C ASP A 88 1.59 -9.28 16.32
N PHE A 89 1.22 -8.94 15.07
CA PHE A 89 2.10 -9.03 13.93
C PHE A 89 3.12 -7.89 13.91
N THR A 90 4.36 -8.21 13.50
CA THR A 90 5.45 -7.23 13.37
C THR A 90 6.11 -7.35 12.00
N PHE A 91 6.37 -6.24 11.33
CA PHE A 91 6.86 -6.26 9.97
C PHE A 91 8.37 -6.01 9.88
N PHE A 92 9.07 -6.81 9.11
CA PHE A 92 10.54 -6.79 9.05
C PHE A 92 11.12 -5.47 8.52
N MET A 93 10.39 -4.75 7.67
CA MET A 93 10.82 -3.45 7.15
C MET A 93 10.68 -2.33 8.19
N ASP A 94 9.79 -2.47 9.15
CA ASP A 94 9.61 -1.55 10.26
C ASP A 94 10.54 -1.86 11.46
N GLY A 95 11.38 -2.89 11.32
CA GLY A 95 12.24 -3.36 12.40
C GLY A 95 11.70 -4.59 13.14
N GLY A 96 10.53 -5.10 12.75
CA GLY A 96 9.92 -6.32 13.26
C GLY A 96 10.53 -7.61 12.69
N LYS A 97 9.74 -8.67 12.60
CA LYS A 97 10.26 -10.02 12.29
C LYS A 97 9.60 -10.69 11.10
N GLU A 98 8.30 -10.54 10.93
CA GLU A 98 7.51 -11.23 9.93
C GLU A 98 7.63 -10.53 8.57
N SER A 99 7.60 -11.32 7.50
CA SER A 99 7.59 -10.84 6.11
C SER A 99 6.38 -11.32 5.33
N ARG A 100 5.56 -12.15 5.96
CA ARG A 100 4.33 -12.77 5.40
C ARG A 100 3.30 -12.93 6.50
N ALA A 101 2.05 -13.01 6.09
CA ALA A 101 0.97 -13.46 6.95
C ALA A 101 1.28 -14.84 7.56
N ARG A 102 0.74 -15.12 8.73
CA ARG A 102 1.06 -16.35 9.49
C ARG A 102 0.49 -17.60 8.85
N SER A 103 -0.71 -17.51 8.29
CA SER A 103 -1.36 -18.62 7.57
C SER A 103 -2.39 -18.07 6.58
N LYS A 104 -2.87 -18.95 5.71
CA LYS A 104 -3.96 -18.64 4.79
C LYS A 104 -5.25 -18.27 5.54
N GLU A 105 -5.55 -19.00 6.61
CA GLU A 105 -6.72 -18.76 7.45
C GLU A 105 -6.62 -17.38 8.12
N SER A 106 -5.46 -17.00 8.64
CA SER A 106 -5.25 -15.67 9.23
C SER A 106 -5.47 -14.55 8.21
N VAL A 107 -5.09 -14.74 6.94
CA VAL A 107 -5.38 -13.76 5.88
C VAL A 107 -6.88 -13.64 5.66
N ILE A 108 -7.58 -14.76 5.54
CA ILE A 108 -9.03 -14.78 5.34
C ILE A 108 -9.73 -14.06 6.49
N ASP A 109 -9.38 -14.42 7.74
CA ASP A 109 -9.98 -13.83 8.94
C ASP A 109 -9.76 -12.30 8.99
N CYS A 110 -8.57 -11.81 8.65
CA CYS A 110 -8.29 -10.37 8.61
C CYS A 110 -9.09 -9.64 7.52
N ILE A 111 -9.17 -10.20 6.31
CA ILE A 111 -9.94 -9.59 5.21
C ILE A 111 -11.42 -9.56 5.53
N GLU A 112 -11.99 -10.67 6.05
CA GLU A 112 -13.41 -10.74 6.46
C GLU A 112 -13.70 -9.73 7.57
N ALA A 113 -12.89 -9.66 8.62
CA ALA A 113 -13.07 -8.71 9.71
C ALA A 113 -12.96 -7.24 9.25
N GLY A 114 -11.99 -6.91 8.38
CA GLY A 114 -11.86 -5.60 7.77
C GLY A 114 -13.06 -5.21 6.92
N ALA A 115 -13.53 -6.12 6.05
CA ALA A 115 -14.69 -5.91 5.21
C ALA A 115 -15.97 -5.77 6.03
N GLU A 116 -16.18 -6.61 7.07
CA GLU A 116 -17.32 -6.52 8.00
C GLU A 116 -17.34 -5.14 8.70
N LYS A 117 -16.17 -4.70 9.18
CA LYS A 117 -16.04 -3.39 9.82
C LYS A 117 -16.39 -2.26 8.87
N VAL A 118 -15.86 -2.26 7.66
CA VAL A 118 -16.18 -1.28 6.61
C VAL A 118 -17.67 -1.31 6.27
N GLY A 119 -18.24 -2.51 6.04
CA GLY A 119 -19.64 -2.70 5.72
C GLY A 119 -20.59 -2.21 6.82
N SER A 120 -20.16 -2.21 8.09
CA SER A 120 -20.98 -1.75 9.23
C SER A 120 -21.36 -0.25 9.14
N PHE A 121 -20.63 0.55 8.34
CA PHE A 121 -20.96 1.95 8.06
C PHE A 121 -21.95 2.12 6.91
N SER A 122 -22.35 1.04 6.22
CA SER A 122 -23.21 1.08 5.04
C SER A 122 -22.74 2.12 4.01
N PRO A 123 -21.46 2.09 3.59
CA PRO A 123 -20.87 3.13 2.78
C PRO A 123 -21.47 3.14 1.37
N ASP A 124 -21.55 4.34 0.76
CA ASP A 124 -21.86 4.45 -0.67
C ASP A 124 -20.63 4.13 -1.53
N PHE A 125 -19.43 4.40 -0.99
CA PHE A 125 -18.15 4.19 -1.68
C PHE A 125 -17.11 3.61 -0.74
N ILE A 126 -16.24 2.73 -1.27
CA ILE A 126 -15.15 2.12 -0.52
C ILE A 126 -13.86 2.18 -1.35
N LEU A 127 -12.78 2.61 -0.71
CA LEU A 127 -11.43 2.64 -1.26
C LEU A 127 -10.54 1.69 -0.45
N PHE A 128 -10.18 0.55 -1.03
CA PHE A 128 -9.25 -0.38 -0.40
C PHE A 128 -7.85 -0.23 -0.98
N GLN A 129 -6.83 -0.36 -0.13
CA GLN A 129 -5.43 -0.45 -0.51
C GLN A 129 -4.83 -1.75 0.02
N GLU A 130 -3.69 -2.17 -0.54
CA GLU A 130 -2.99 -3.43 -0.24
C GLU A 130 -3.87 -4.68 -0.38
N VAL A 131 -4.63 -4.75 -1.47
CA VAL A 131 -5.49 -5.88 -1.82
C VAL A 131 -4.71 -6.85 -2.68
N ASP A 132 -4.17 -7.92 -2.08
CA ASP A 132 -3.42 -8.93 -2.82
C ASP A 132 -4.33 -9.76 -3.73
N LEU A 133 -3.89 -9.97 -4.98
CA LEU A 133 -4.56 -10.81 -5.97
C LEU A 133 -3.96 -12.24 -5.96
N ASP A 134 -2.62 -12.30 -6.04
CA ASP A 134 -1.84 -13.53 -5.98
C ASP A 134 -0.44 -13.22 -5.44
N SER A 135 -0.25 -13.38 -4.14
CA SER A 135 1.01 -13.03 -3.48
C SER A 135 1.50 -14.13 -2.55
N THR A 136 2.80 -14.38 -2.57
CA THR A 136 3.42 -15.34 -1.63
C THR A 136 3.23 -14.86 -0.18
N ARG A 137 3.27 -13.56 0.07
CA ARG A 137 3.16 -12.96 1.40
C ARG A 137 1.79 -13.18 2.05
N SER A 138 0.74 -13.34 1.25
CA SER A 138 -0.64 -13.58 1.68
C SER A 138 -1.13 -14.99 1.34
N HIS A 139 -0.23 -15.95 1.18
CA HIS A 139 -0.54 -17.36 0.90
C HIS A 139 -1.42 -17.59 -0.33
N HIS A 140 -1.25 -16.75 -1.36
CA HIS A 140 -2.01 -16.84 -2.63
C HIS A 140 -3.53 -16.74 -2.43
N VAL A 141 -3.97 -15.96 -1.44
CA VAL A 141 -5.39 -15.62 -1.26
C VAL A 141 -5.73 -14.48 -2.22
N ASP A 142 -6.70 -14.69 -3.07
CA ASP A 142 -7.28 -13.64 -3.91
C ASP A 142 -8.24 -12.79 -3.06
N GLN A 143 -7.70 -11.72 -2.48
CA GLN A 143 -8.44 -10.84 -1.57
C GLN A 143 -9.46 -9.98 -2.34
N TYR A 144 -9.16 -9.63 -3.61
CA TYR A 144 -10.11 -8.88 -4.41
C TYR A 144 -11.37 -9.71 -4.72
N LEU A 145 -11.21 -10.98 -5.05
CA LEU A 145 -12.35 -11.89 -5.22
C LEU A 145 -13.15 -12.03 -3.92
N MET A 146 -12.49 -12.13 -2.76
CA MET A 146 -13.19 -12.16 -1.46
C MET A 146 -14.02 -10.89 -1.23
N LEU A 147 -13.46 -9.71 -1.51
CA LEU A 147 -14.17 -8.43 -1.36
C LEU A 147 -15.37 -8.34 -2.31
N GLN A 148 -15.28 -8.85 -3.54
CA GLN A 148 -16.41 -8.94 -4.46
C GLN A 148 -17.55 -9.82 -3.93
N GLU A 149 -17.22 -10.89 -3.22
CA GLU A 149 -18.20 -11.79 -2.59
C GLU A 149 -18.80 -11.17 -1.31
N LEU A 150 -18.03 -10.36 -0.57
CA LEU A 150 -18.49 -9.68 0.64
C LEU A 150 -19.33 -8.42 0.33
N PHE A 151 -19.12 -7.79 -0.84
CA PHE A 151 -19.88 -6.63 -1.33
C PHE A 151 -20.56 -6.93 -2.68
N PRO A 152 -21.47 -7.92 -2.73
CA PRO A 152 -21.97 -8.46 -4.00
C PRO A 152 -22.83 -7.49 -4.82
N GLU A 153 -23.38 -6.45 -4.18
CA GLU A 153 -24.24 -5.44 -4.82
C GLU A 153 -23.47 -4.17 -5.24
N TYR A 154 -22.16 -4.12 -4.95
CA TYR A 154 -21.34 -2.97 -5.31
C TYR A 154 -20.74 -3.14 -6.71
N SER A 155 -20.80 -2.08 -7.51
CA SER A 155 -19.96 -1.92 -8.70
C SER A 155 -18.50 -1.79 -8.25
N HIS A 156 -17.57 -2.41 -8.99
CA HIS A 156 -16.18 -2.43 -8.55
C HIS A 156 -15.18 -2.40 -9.70
N THR A 157 -13.97 -1.98 -9.36
CA THR A 157 -12.79 -1.96 -10.22
C THR A 157 -11.52 -2.09 -9.38
N SER A 158 -10.41 -2.53 -9.98
CA SER A 158 -9.13 -2.59 -9.30
C SER A 158 -7.97 -2.18 -10.19
N ALA A 159 -6.93 -1.61 -9.59
CA ALA A 159 -5.69 -1.22 -10.26
C ALA A 159 -4.50 -1.87 -9.55
N VAL A 160 -3.74 -2.68 -10.28
CA VAL A 160 -2.50 -3.27 -9.74
C VAL A 160 -1.52 -2.14 -9.43
N ASN A 161 -1.03 -2.06 -8.20
CA ASN A 161 -0.08 -1.06 -7.73
C ASN A 161 1.23 -1.65 -7.18
N TYR A 162 1.35 -2.97 -7.18
CA TYR A 162 2.56 -3.68 -6.81
C TYR A 162 2.59 -5.06 -7.48
N ASP A 163 3.50 -5.26 -8.44
CA ASP A 163 3.75 -6.55 -9.11
C ASP A 163 5.25 -6.85 -9.10
N SER A 164 5.68 -7.73 -8.22
CA SER A 164 7.09 -8.00 -7.98
C SER A 164 7.52 -9.41 -8.40
N PRO A 165 8.75 -9.56 -8.94
CA PRO A 165 9.38 -10.88 -9.04
C PRO A 165 9.58 -11.47 -7.64
N TYR A 166 9.98 -12.77 -7.59
CA TYR A 166 10.23 -13.44 -6.31
C TYR A 166 11.42 -12.81 -5.57
N LEU A 167 11.16 -12.20 -4.41
CA LEU A 167 12.16 -11.57 -3.54
C LEU A 167 12.58 -12.54 -2.44
N PHE A 168 13.86 -12.93 -2.43
CA PHE A 168 14.41 -13.91 -1.49
C PHE A 168 14.75 -13.37 -0.10
N TYR A 169 14.55 -12.08 0.13
CA TYR A 169 14.79 -11.48 1.45
C TYR A 169 13.46 -11.31 2.20
N PRO A 170 13.42 -11.55 3.51
CA PRO A 170 14.45 -12.15 4.40
C PRO A 170 14.71 -13.63 4.09
N PHE A 171 15.97 -14.08 4.15
CA PHE A 171 16.36 -15.43 3.73
C PHE A 171 15.71 -16.60 4.50
N ASN A 172 15.31 -16.36 5.75
CA ASN A 172 14.65 -17.35 6.60
C ASN A 172 13.13 -17.42 6.35
N SER A 173 12.55 -16.36 5.77
CA SER A 173 11.14 -16.28 5.40
C SER A 173 11.02 -15.29 4.22
N PRO A 174 11.32 -15.72 2.98
CA PRO A 174 11.31 -14.81 1.85
C PRO A 174 9.96 -14.13 1.63
N HIS A 175 9.95 -12.84 1.35
CA HIS A 175 8.73 -12.11 1.01
C HIS A 175 8.01 -12.74 -0.19
N GLY A 176 8.80 -13.21 -1.16
CA GLY A 176 8.30 -13.92 -2.35
C GLY A 176 7.87 -12.98 -3.46
N ALA A 177 7.07 -13.49 -4.38
CA ALA A 177 6.42 -12.70 -5.42
C ALA A 177 5.13 -12.10 -4.86
N SER A 178 4.82 -10.87 -5.28
CA SER A 178 3.60 -10.17 -4.87
C SER A 178 2.90 -9.59 -6.08
N ASN A 179 1.59 -9.73 -6.13
CA ASN A 179 0.69 -9.03 -7.04
C ASN A 179 -0.45 -8.46 -6.20
N SER A 180 -0.44 -7.14 -6.05
CA SER A 180 -1.35 -6.41 -5.15
C SER A 180 -1.96 -5.22 -5.86
N SER A 181 -3.15 -4.83 -5.44
CA SER A 181 -3.93 -3.78 -6.07
C SER A 181 -4.47 -2.78 -5.05
N ILE A 182 -4.98 -1.67 -5.58
CA ILE A 182 -5.97 -0.82 -4.92
C ILE A 182 -7.32 -1.11 -5.57
N ALA A 183 -8.40 -1.17 -4.78
CA ALA A 183 -9.73 -1.52 -5.25
C ALA A 183 -10.76 -0.46 -4.85
N THR A 184 -11.64 -0.12 -5.78
CA THR A 184 -12.72 0.85 -5.55
C THR A 184 -14.06 0.16 -5.72
N PHE A 185 -14.93 0.30 -4.73
CA PHE A 185 -16.30 -0.20 -4.74
C PHE A 185 -17.29 0.97 -4.63
N SER A 186 -18.41 0.88 -5.32
CA SER A 186 -19.42 1.93 -5.40
C SER A 186 -20.83 1.34 -5.39
N ASN A 187 -21.69 1.93 -4.56
CA ASN A 187 -23.13 1.68 -4.57
C ASN A 187 -23.87 2.40 -5.73
N ILE A 188 -23.10 3.04 -6.63
CA ILE A 188 -23.58 3.69 -7.84
C ILE A 188 -22.77 3.17 -9.00
N ASN A 189 -23.39 2.96 -10.17
CA ASN A 189 -22.75 2.46 -11.36
C ASN A 189 -21.65 3.43 -11.86
N MET A 190 -20.53 2.85 -12.27
CA MET A 190 -19.35 3.56 -12.78
C MET A 190 -19.39 3.62 -14.31
N THR A 191 -19.00 4.73 -14.91
CA THR A 191 -18.86 4.84 -16.38
C THR A 191 -17.52 4.35 -16.89
N SER A 192 -16.47 4.56 -16.13
CA SER A 192 -15.11 4.12 -16.46
C SER A 192 -14.18 4.23 -15.24
N SER A 193 -13.05 3.56 -15.33
CA SER A 193 -11.96 3.73 -14.38
C SER A 193 -10.62 3.72 -15.11
N LEU A 194 -9.65 4.48 -14.61
CA LEU A 194 -8.34 4.66 -15.20
C LEU A 194 -7.27 4.49 -14.13
N ARG A 195 -6.21 3.73 -14.44
CA ARG A 195 -5.00 3.65 -13.64
C ARG A 195 -4.01 4.72 -14.08
N ARG A 196 -3.45 5.45 -13.13
CA ARG A 196 -2.39 6.44 -13.36
C ARG A 196 -1.12 6.04 -12.61
N SER A 197 -0.03 5.84 -13.35
CA SER A 197 1.27 5.46 -12.79
C SER A 197 1.93 6.63 -12.10
N LEU A 198 2.16 6.53 -10.78
CA LEU A 198 2.90 7.54 -10.03
C LEU A 198 4.40 7.49 -10.34
N PRO A 199 5.12 8.62 -10.31
CA PRO A 199 6.58 8.64 -10.37
C PRO A 199 7.20 7.74 -9.30
N ILE A 200 8.27 7.03 -9.65
CA ILE A 200 9.08 6.23 -8.70
C ILE A 200 10.56 6.55 -8.90
N THR A 201 11.40 6.13 -7.94
CA THR A 201 12.85 6.32 -8.05
C THR A 201 13.46 5.50 -9.19
N ASP A 202 14.52 6.03 -9.81
CA ASP A 202 15.33 5.29 -10.80
C ASP A 202 16.39 4.39 -10.15
N SER A 203 16.52 4.42 -8.83
CA SER A 203 17.49 3.61 -8.08
C SER A 203 17.07 2.14 -7.99
N VAL A 204 17.91 1.28 -7.39
CA VAL A 204 17.55 -0.12 -7.13
C VAL A 204 16.40 -0.27 -6.15
N THR A 205 16.09 0.76 -5.35
CA THR A 205 14.94 0.80 -4.44
C THR A 205 13.60 0.84 -5.19
N LYS A 206 13.61 1.15 -6.50
CA LYS A 206 12.42 1.03 -7.35
C LYS A 206 11.78 -0.37 -7.30
N LEU A 207 12.54 -1.41 -6.92
CA LEU A 207 12.02 -2.77 -6.72
C LEU A 207 11.10 -2.90 -5.49
N LEU A 208 11.00 -1.88 -4.65
CA LEU A 208 10.09 -1.82 -3.49
C LEU A 208 8.80 -1.04 -3.81
N ASP A 209 8.88 -0.06 -4.73
CA ASP A 209 7.75 0.81 -5.09
C ASP A 209 7.10 0.47 -6.44
N LEU A 210 7.67 -0.46 -7.15
CA LEU A 210 7.40 -1.00 -8.49
C LEU A 210 6.37 -0.24 -9.32
N ASP A 211 5.09 -0.33 -8.92
CA ASP A 211 3.95 0.07 -9.73
C ASP A 211 3.02 1.03 -8.99
N ARG A 212 3.55 1.82 -8.03
CA ARG A 212 2.73 2.82 -7.32
C ARG A 212 1.85 3.59 -8.29
N CYS A 213 0.57 3.68 -7.97
CA CYS A 213 -0.44 4.30 -8.80
C CYS A 213 -1.57 4.88 -7.96
N TYR A 214 -2.42 5.66 -8.61
CA TYR A 214 -3.78 5.92 -8.18
C TYR A 214 -4.75 5.47 -9.27
N SER A 215 -6.01 5.23 -8.88
CA SER A 215 -7.10 5.01 -9.82
C SER A 215 -8.04 6.20 -9.81
N VAL A 216 -8.65 6.50 -10.97
CA VAL A 216 -9.64 7.53 -11.16
C VAL A 216 -10.91 6.88 -11.67
N THR A 217 -11.91 6.78 -10.81
CA THR A 217 -13.20 6.15 -11.14
C THR A 217 -14.26 7.22 -11.34
N ARG A 218 -14.98 7.16 -12.47
CA ARG A 218 -15.98 8.14 -12.87
C ARG A 218 -17.39 7.65 -12.60
N ILE A 219 -18.16 8.45 -11.91
CA ILE A 219 -19.56 8.18 -11.55
C ILE A 219 -20.42 9.33 -12.08
N PRO A 220 -21.49 9.06 -12.83
CA PRO A 220 -22.38 10.12 -13.31
C PRO A 220 -23.03 10.88 -12.16
N VAL A 221 -23.28 12.17 -12.36
CA VAL A 221 -24.07 13.01 -11.46
C VAL A 221 -25.30 13.52 -12.21
N GLU A 222 -26.44 13.63 -11.53
CA GLU A 222 -27.75 14.00 -12.12
C GLU A 222 -27.73 15.31 -12.93
N ASN A 223 -26.78 16.20 -12.66
CA ASN A 223 -26.61 17.49 -13.37
C ASN A 223 -25.77 17.39 -14.65
N GLY A 224 -25.40 16.17 -15.07
CA GLY A 224 -24.58 15.91 -16.26
C GLY A 224 -23.08 16.11 -16.08
N LYS A 225 -22.62 16.30 -14.84
CA LYS A 225 -21.22 16.26 -14.43
C LYS A 225 -20.87 14.87 -13.92
N GLU A 226 -19.62 14.68 -13.49
CA GLU A 226 -19.14 13.44 -12.93
C GLU A 226 -18.59 13.66 -11.51
N LEU A 227 -18.79 12.69 -10.64
CA LEU A 227 -18.02 12.51 -9.41
C LEU A 227 -16.84 11.60 -9.75
N LEU A 228 -15.65 12.11 -9.51
CA LEU A 228 -14.41 11.34 -9.66
C LEU A 228 -13.90 10.92 -8.29
N LEU A 229 -13.81 9.59 -8.12
CA LEU A 229 -13.19 8.99 -6.95
C LEU A 229 -11.74 8.64 -7.28
N TYR A 230 -10.81 9.27 -6.57
CA TYR A 230 -9.38 8.96 -6.62
C TYR A 230 -9.05 8.02 -5.45
N ASN A 231 -8.62 6.80 -5.76
CA ASN A 231 -8.07 5.88 -4.77
C ASN A 231 -6.56 5.91 -4.87
N VAL A 232 -5.88 6.27 -3.80
CA VAL A 232 -4.44 6.57 -3.79
C VAL A 232 -3.70 5.65 -2.85
N HIS A 233 -2.50 5.21 -3.27
CA HIS A 233 -1.52 4.62 -2.38
C HIS A 233 -0.11 5.04 -2.83
N THR A 234 0.45 6.05 -2.16
CA THR A 234 1.76 6.61 -2.48
C THR A 234 2.91 5.81 -1.87
N SER A 235 4.14 6.18 -2.15
CA SER A 235 5.33 5.48 -1.67
C SER A 235 5.61 5.74 -0.20
N ALA A 236 5.86 4.66 0.58
CA ALA A 236 6.25 4.72 1.99
C ALA A 236 7.77 4.69 2.16
N TYR A 237 8.42 3.61 1.66
CA TYR A 237 9.83 3.31 1.91
C TYR A 237 10.72 3.68 0.73
N GLY A 238 11.97 4.05 1.02
CA GLY A 238 13.03 4.18 0.02
C GLY A 238 12.87 5.31 -1.00
N SER A 239 11.80 6.07 -0.94
CA SER A 239 11.58 7.25 -1.77
C SER A 239 12.26 8.46 -1.16
N ASP A 240 12.97 9.24 -1.99
CA ASP A 240 13.43 10.55 -1.56
C ASP A 240 12.27 11.57 -1.62
N ASP A 241 12.43 12.71 -0.97
CA ASP A 241 11.38 13.73 -0.89
C ASP A 241 10.98 14.25 -2.28
N SER A 242 11.88 14.18 -3.27
CA SER A 242 11.58 14.62 -4.64
C SER A 242 10.59 13.69 -5.34
N VAL A 243 10.67 12.37 -5.10
CA VAL A 243 9.73 11.39 -5.65
C VAL A 243 8.37 11.54 -4.99
N ARG A 244 8.31 11.67 -3.67
CA ARG A 244 7.06 11.88 -2.91
C ARG A 244 6.36 13.16 -3.35
N THR A 245 7.10 14.26 -3.45
CA THR A 245 6.61 15.54 -3.98
C THR A 245 6.09 15.39 -5.40
N ALA A 246 6.81 14.69 -6.29
CA ALA A 246 6.38 14.47 -7.67
C ALA A 246 5.10 13.62 -7.76
N GLN A 247 4.91 12.65 -6.86
CA GLN A 247 3.68 11.85 -6.79
C GLN A 247 2.47 12.71 -6.44
N LEU A 248 2.57 13.52 -5.39
CA LEU A 248 1.49 14.43 -4.97
C LEU A 248 1.22 15.52 -6.02
N THR A 249 2.28 16.11 -6.62
CA THR A 249 2.14 17.09 -7.69
C THR A 249 1.35 16.52 -8.86
N MET A 250 1.71 15.33 -9.35
CA MET A 250 1.00 14.67 -10.45
C MET A 250 -0.48 14.39 -10.11
N LEU A 251 -0.74 13.94 -8.87
CA LEU A 251 -2.09 13.68 -8.39
C LEU A 251 -2.93 14.96 -8.38
N PHE A 252 -2.42 16.02 -7.78
CA PHE A 252 -3.15 17.29 -7.67
C PHE A 252 -3.33 18.00 -9.02
N GLU A 253 -2.37 17.91 -9.94
CA GLU A 253 -2.52 18.44 -11.30
C GLU A 253 -3.64 17.71 -12.05
N ASP A 254 -3.76 16.40 -11.91
CA ASP A 254 -4.85 15.62 -12.51
C ASP A 254 -6.22 15.97 -11.91
N MET A 255 -6.29 16.02 -10.58
CA MET A 255 -7.49 16.44 -9.85
C MET A 255 -7.93 17.86 -10.26
N GLN A 256 -6.99 18.82 -10.34
CA GLN A 256 -7.26 20.20 -10.76
C GLN A 256 -7.81 20.24 -12.19
N SER A 257 -7.21 19.49 -13.11
CA SER A 257 -7.67 19.41 -14.50
C SER A 257 -9.12 18.91 -14.63
N GLU A 258 -9.53 17.98 -13.78
CA GLU A 258 -10.91 17.47 -13.75
C GLU A 258 -11.87 18.44 -13.05
N TYR A 259 -11.45 19.09 -11.98
CA TYR A 259 -12.23 20.12 -11.29
C TYR A 259 -12.53 21.31 -12.21
N GLU A 260 -11.58 21.76 -13.02
CA GLU A 260 -11.77 22.86 -13.98
C GLU A 260 -12.82 22.55 -15.06
N LYS A 261 -13.12 21.26 -15.32
CA LYS A 261 -14.25 20.82 -16.18
C LYS A 261 -15.61 20.92 -15.47
N GLY A 262 -15.60 21.27 -14.18
CA GLY A 262 -16.77 21.37 -13.31
C GLY A 262 -17.19 20.03 -12.69
N ASN A 263 -16.31 19.03 -12.70
CA ASN A 263 -16.52 17.75 -12.04
C ASN A 263 -16.33 17.86 -10.52
N TYR A 264 -16.86 16.90 -9.79
CA TYR A 264 -16.74 16.77 -8.34
C TYR A 264 -15.59 15.83 -8.03
N ILE A 265 -14.68 16.21 -7.15
CA ILE A 265 -13.49 15.41 -6.83
C ILE A 265 -13.53 14.98 -5.37
N VAL A 266 -13.41 13.69 -5.15
CA VAL A 266 -13.14 13.07 -3.85
C VAL A 266 -11.91 12.18 -4.02
N CYS A 267 -10.85 12.52 -3.31
CA CYS A 267 -9.60 11.75 -3.31
C CYS A 267 -9.36 11.19 -1.92
N GLY A 268 -9.16 9.89 -1.81
CA GLY A 268 -8.87 9.24 -0.53
C GLY A 268 -7.91 8.07 -0.69
N GLY A 269 -7.35 7.61 0.41
CA GLY A 269 -6.42 6.49 0.43
C GLY A 269 -5.31 6.67 1.46
N ASP A 270 -4.27 5.88 1.25
CA ASP A 270 -3.02 5.92 2.00
C ASP A 270 -2.00 6.83 1.29
N PHE A 271 -1.75 7.97 1.87
CA PHE A 271 -0.81 8.97 1.33
C PHE A 271 0.61 8.76 1.82
N ASN A 272 0.84 7.88 2.81
CA ASN A 272 2.14 7.66 3.42
C ASN A 272 2.88 8.95 3.86
N HIS A 273 2.09 9.98 4.19
CA HIS A 273 2.54 11.26 4.74
C HIS A 273 1.77 11.55 6.02
N ASP A 274 2.45 12.14 6.99
CA ASP A 274 1.81 12.58 8.22
C ASP A 274 0.85 13.75 7.96
N PHE A 275 -0.44 13.46 8.01
CA PHE A 275 -1.50 14.43 7.74
C PHE A 275 -1.55 15.56 8.75
N THR A 276 -1.16 15.32 10.00
CA THR A 276 -1.09 16.36 11.04
C THR A 276 0.19 17.17 10.97
N GLY A 277 1.24 16.61 10.34
CA GLY A 277 2.59 17.15 10.31
C GLY A 277 3.36 17.02 11.63
N ASP A 278 2.70 16.57 12.70
CA ASP A 278 3.24 16.41 14.05
C ASP A 278 2.62 15.25 14.83
N SER A 279 2.26 14.14 14.17
CA SER A 279 1.65 12.96 14.82
C SER A 279 2.48 12.44 15.98
N SER A 280 3.80 12.56 15.95
CA SER A 280 4.68 12.22 17.06
C SER A 280 4.31 12.96 18.33
N LEU A 281 4.02 14.22 18.23
CA LEU A 281 3.65 15.07 19.37
C LEU A 281 2.15 14.95 19.70
N THR A 282 1.30 15.05 18.67
CA THR A 282 -0.16 15.06 18.84
C THR A 282 -0.72 13.74 19.37
N LEU A 283 -0.26 12.60 18.83
CA LEU A 283 -0.78 11.28 19.17
C LEU A 283 0.08 10.55 20.19
N ASN A 284 1.39 10.76 20.21
CA ASN A 284 2.32 9.96 20.98
C ASN A 284 2.97 10.74 22.13
N GLY A 285 2.77 12.05 22.22
CA GLY A 285 3.34 12.90 23.25
C GLY A 285 4.88 12.93 23.27
N SER A 286 5.53 12.66 22.14
CA SER A 286 6.96 12.55 21.95
C SER A 286 7.41 13.28 20.71
N GLU A 287 8.61 13.87 20.74
CA GLU A 287 9.26 14.44 19.55
C GLU A 287 10.03 13.38 18.71
N THR A 288 9.95 12.09 19.11
CA THR A 288 10.61 11.02 18.36
C THR A 288 9.81 10.69 17.13
N GLU A 289 10.37 10.97 15.95
CA GLU A 289 9.75 10.67 14.66
C GLU A 289 10.33 9.39 14.06
N TYR A 290 9.46 8.62 13.39
CA TYR A 290 9.86 7.54 12.51
C TYR A 290 10.01 8.12 11.10
N GLY A 291 11.20 8.02 10.53
CA GLY A 291 11.56 8.72 9.29
C GLY A 291 10.90 8.18 8.00
N TRP A 292 10.00 7.19 8.09
CA TRP A 292 9.29 6.69 6.91
C TRP A 292 8.11 7.59 6.51
N ALA A 293 7.43 8.25 7.45
CA ALA A 293 6.38 9.21 7.16
C ALA A 293 6.91 10.64 7.34
N GLN A 294 6.85 11.43 6.28
CA GLN A 294 7.20 12.86 6.30
C GLN A 294 5.93 13.69 6.50
N PRO A 295 6.02 14.89 7.09
CA PRO A 295 4.89 15.81 7.14
C PRO A 295 4.27 15.99 5.76
N PHE A 296 2.93 16.07 5.70
CA PHE A 296 2.24 16.33 4.45
C PHE A 296 2.59 17.75 3.96
N PRO A 297 3.03 17.93 2.70
CA PRO A 297 3.37 19.24 2.16
C PRO A 297 2.10 20.03 1.78
N ASP A 298 1.49 20.70 2.74
CA ASP A 298 0.21 21.44 2.56
C ASP A 298 0.28 22.52 1.48
N ASP A 299 1.46 23.03 1.18
CA ASP A 299 1.71 24.00 0.10
C ASP A 299 1.52 23.42 -1.31
N LEU A 300 1.46 22.11 -1.45
CA LEU A 300 1.13 21.42 -2.71
C LEU A 300 -0.38 21.32 -2.96
N VAL A 301 -1.22 21.51 -1.94
CA VAL A 301 -2.68 21.45 -2.12
C VAL A 301 -3.13 22.65 -2.96
N PRO A 302 -3.69 22.44 -4.17
CA PRO A 302 -4.02 23.55 -5.04
C PRO A 302 -5.24 24.33 -4.54
N GLU A 303 -5.38 25.58 -5.01
CA GLU A 303 -6.58 26.38 -4.77
C GLU A 303 -7.81 25.63 -5.31
N GLY A 304 -8.89 25.64 -4.54
CA GLY A 304 -10.12 24.88 -4.87
C GLY A 304 -10.17 23.47 -4.31
N PHE A 305 -9.17 23.10 -3.49
CA PHE A 305 -9.17 21.82 -2.77
C PHE A 305 -8.98 22.01 -1.27
N THR A 306 -9.58 21.10 -0.51
CA THR A 306 -9.50 21.07 0.95
C THR A 306 -9.07 19.70 1.44
N LYS A 307 -8.07 19.66 2.32
CA LYS A 307 -7.75 18.50 3.15
C LYS A 307 -8.86 18.35 4.20
N CYS A 308 -9.47 17.17 4.27
CA CYS A 308 -10.61 16.95 5.17
C CYS A 308 -10.12 16.70 6.60
N GLU A 309 -10.26 17.72 7.45
CA GLU A 309 -9.84 17.71 8.86
C GLU A 309 -11.00 18.03 9.81
N ASN A 310 -12.25 17.99 9.31
CA ASN A 310 -13.44 18.17 10.15
C ASN A 310 -13.73 16.88 10.95
N TYR A 311 -12.82 16.56 11.87
CA TYR A 311 -12.92 15.35 12.68
C TYR A 311 -14.13 15.36 13.59
N LYS A 312 -14.81 14.21 13.67
CA LYS A 312 -15.98 14.01 14.51
C LYS A 312 -15.66 14.33 15.98
N ASP A 313 -16.50 15.19 16.58
CA ASP A 313 -16.34 15.68 17.94
C ASP A 313 -14.97 16.34 18.22
N GLY A 314 -14.19 16.65 17.18
CA GLY A 314 -12.84 17.21 17.27
C GLY A 314 -11.79 16.18 17.72
N GLU A 315 -12.11 14.89 17.70
CA GLU A 315 -11.19 13.83 18.09
C GLU A 315 -10.24 13.44 16.96
N ILE A 316 -8.95 13.68 17.17
CA ILE A 316 -7.88 13.28 16.26
C ILE A 316 -7.35 11.92 16.74
N LEU A 317 -7.68 10.87 15.97
CA LEU A 317 -7.32 9.49 16.27
C LEU A 317 -6.40 8.91 15.18
N PRO A 318 -5.50 7.97 15.51
CA PRO A 318 -4.55 7.44 14.54
C PRO A 318 -5.23 6.61 13.44
N SER A 319 -4.71 6.70 12.22
CA SER A 319 -5.09 5.83 11.13
C SER A 319 -4.12 4.67 10.91
N CYS A 320 -2.87 4.78 11.37
CA CYS A 320 -1.84 3.75 11.17
C CYS A 320 -0.97 3.60 12.42
N ARG A 321 -0.37 2.41 12.61
CA ARG A 321 0.64 2.12 13.62
C ARG A 321 1.97 1.72 12.99
N ASN A 322 3.09 1.95 13.69
CA ASN A 322 4.35 1.32 13.34
C ASN A 322 4.34 -0.16 13.77
N CYS A 323 4.93 -1.04 12.95
CA CYS A 323 4.88 -2.49 13.14
C CYS A 323 6.22 -3.11 13.55
N ASP A 324 7.07 -2.38 14.29
CA ASP A 324 8.33 -2.87 14.84
C ASP A 324 8.13 -3.83 16.02
N ILE A 325 7.08 -3.63 16.80
CA ILE A 325 6.66 -4.46 17.93
C ILE A 325 5.16 -4.80 17.85
N PRO A 326 4.67 -5.84 18.58
CA PRO A 326 3.24 -6.08 18.76
C PRO A 326 2.52 -4.83 19.26
N TYR A 327 1.28 -4.61 18.81
CA TYR A 327 0.51 -3.45 19.22
C TYR A 327 0.17 -3.51 20.73
N GLU A 328 0.53 -2.47 21.41
CA GLU A 328 0.15 -2.21 22.81
C GLU A 328 0.00 -0.69 23.03
N GLU A 329 -0.66 -0.30 24.10
CA GLU A 329 -0.80 1.12 24.43
C GLU A 329 0.57 1.79 24.56
N GLY A 330 0.79 2.87 23.82
CA GLY A 330 2.05 3.60 23.75
C GLY A 330 2.93 3.26 22.53
N ASN A 331 2.50 2.35 21.64
CA ASN A 331 3.15 2.20 20.34
C ASN A 331 3.05 3.49 19.54
N TYR A 332 4.04 3.71 18.68
CA TYR A 332 3.99 4.83 17.74
C TYR A 332 2.82 4.67 16.77
N THR A 333 1.99 5.71 16.70
CA THR A 333 0.84 5.81 15.79
C THR A 333 0.87 7.12 15.02
N ILE A 334 0.23 7.14 13.86
CA ILE A 334 0.28 8.25 12.90
C ILE A 334 -1.02 8.34 12.11
N ILE A 335 -1.28 9.47 11.45
CA ILE A 335 -2.36 9.63 10.47
C ILE A 335 -1.73 9.75 9.09
N VAL A 336 -1.88 8.72 8.26
CA VAL A 336 -1.40 8.69 6.86
C VAL A 336 -2.52 8.47 5.85
N ASP A 337 -3.69 8.08 6.33
CA ASP A 337 -4.91 7.89 5.55
C ASP A 337 -5.84 9.09 5.72
N GLY A 338 -6.48 9.52 4.64
CA GLY A 338 -7.38 10.66 4.70
C GLY A 338 -8.03 10.99 3.36
N PHE A 339 -8.64 12.18 3.29
CA PHE A 339 -9.37 12.64 2.13
C PHE A 339 -9.04 14.09 1.75
N PHE A 340 -9.12 14.36 0.45
CA PHE A 340 -9.16 15.69 -0.16
C PHE A 340 -10.41 15.80 -1.00
N VAL A 341 -11.04 16.98 -0.98
CA VAL A 341 -12.24 17.27 -1.77
C VAL A 341 -12.10 18.60 -2.51
N SER A 342 -12.74 18.71 -3.67
CA SER A 342 -12.88 20.00 -4.38
C SER A 342 -13.94 20.91 -3.73
N ASP A 343 -13.87 22.22 -3.95
CA ASP A 343 -14.76 23.21 -3.32
C ASP A 343 -16.26 23.00 -3.58
N ASN A 344 -16.61 22.30 -4.69
CA ASN A 344 -17.98 21.92 -5.01
C ASN A 344 -18.43 20.61 -4.30
N VAL A 345 -17.57 20.04 -3.44
CA VAL A 345 -17.87 18.96 -2.51
C VAL A 345 -17.76 19.51 -1.08
N GLU A 346 -18.70 19.17 -0.23
CA GLU A 346 -18.67 19.50 1.20
C GLU A 346 -18.20 18.29 1.99
N CYS A 347 -17.06 18.38 2.66
CA CYS A 347 -16.69 17.44 3.70
C CYS A 347 -17.50 17.75 4.98
N VAL A 348 -18.47 16.91 5.29
CA VAL A 348 -19.35 17.11 6.47
C VAL A 348 -18.63 16.70 7.74
N VAL A 349 -18.05 15.49 7.76
CA VAL A 349 -17.33 14.96 8.92
C VAL A 349 -16.37 13.85 8.48
N VAL A 350 -15.24 13.73 9.19
CA VAL A 350 -14.26 12.63 9.07
C VAL A 350 -14.11 11.94 10.42
N GLU A 351 -13.91 10.62 10.42
CA GLU A 351 -13.66 9.82 11.62
C GLU A 351 -12.65 8.71 11.33
N ASN A 352 -11.58 8.63 12.11
CA ASN A 352 -10.65 7.51 12.12
C ASN A 352 -11.15 6.45 13.11
N ILE A 353 -11.53 5.28 12.61
CA ILE A 353 -12.23 4.26 13.40
C ILE A 353 -11.23 3.37 14.13
N GLN A 354 -11.26 3.41 15.46
CA GLN A 354 -10.34 2.60 16.25
C GLN A 354 -10.79 1.13 16.28
N THR A 355 -9.95 0.26 15.75
CA THR A 355 -10.16 -1.20 15.67
C THR A 355 -9.26 -1.98 16.62
N GLY A 356 -8.36 -1.28 17.34
CA GLY A 356 -7.29 -1.92 18.11
C GLY A 356 -6.22 -2.55 17.20
N PHE A 357 -6.22 -2.23 15.91
CA PHE A 357 -5.33 -2.80 14.90
C PHE A 357 -5.37 -4.35 14.89
N GLU A 358 -6.58 -4.91 15.06
CA GLU A 358 -6.76 -6.36 15.22
C GLU A 358 -6.62 -7.12 13.89
N TYR A 359 -6.82 -6.45 12.74
CA TYR A 359 -6.84 -7.08 11.42
C TYR A 359 -6.11 -6.31 10.32
N SER A 360 -5.59 -5.11 10.62
CA SER A 360 -4.71 -4.32 9.77
C SER A 360 -3.85 -3.39 10.64
N ASP A 361 -2.69 -2.98 10.14
CA ASP A 361 -1.89 -1.88 10.69
C ASP A 361 -2.46 -0.50 10.41
N HIS A 362 -3.55 -0.45 9.63
CA HIS A 362 -4.35 0.74 9.38
C HIS A 362 -5.76 0.60 9.94
N ASN A 363 -6.28 1.69 10.48
CA ASN A 363 -7.66 1.86 10.87
C ASN A 363 -8.50 2.42 9.69
N PRO A 364 -9.77 2.04 9.53
CA PRO A 364 -10.64 2.67 8.53
C PRO A 364 -10.81 4.16 8.78
N VAL A 365 -10.77 4.95 7.72
CA VAL A 365 -11.14 6.37 7.73
C VAL A 365 -12.47 6.54 7.02
N VAL A 366 -13.45 7.08 7.73
CA VAL A 366 -14.82 7.30 7.24
C VAL A 366 -15.04 8.79 7.01
N MET A 367 -15.57 9.17 5.85
CA MET A 367 -15.98 10.54 5.56
C MET A 367 -17.45 10.57 5.13
N THR A 368 -18.22 11.51 5.68
CA THR A 368 -19.50 11.92 5.10
C THR A 368 -19.31 13.18 4.28
N PHE A 369 -19.84 13.20 3.06
CA PHE A 369 -19.71 14.32 2.16
C PHE A 369 -21.00 14.59 1.35
N LYS A 370 -21.10 15.76 0.72
CA LYS A 370 -22.20 16.16 -0.18
C LYS A 370 -21.64 16.80 -1.46
N LEU A 371 -22.31 16.55 -2.58
CA LEU A 371 -22.11 17.31 -3.82
C LEU A 371 -22.99 18.57 -3.77
N LYS A 372 -22.38 19.77 -4.01
CA LYS A 372 -23.07 21.07 -3.98
C LYS A 372 -23.69 21.43 -5.31
#